data_e09aeaf1296ff61b387d8eb07740d50a
#
_entry.id   e09aeaf1296ff61b387d8eb07740d50a
#
_cell.length_a   1.000
_cell.length_b   1.000
_cell.length_c   1.000
_cell.angle_alpha   90.00
_cell.angle_beta   90.00
_cell.angle_gamma   90.00
#
_symmetry.space_group_name_H-M   'P 1'
#
loop_
_entity.id
_entity.type
_entity.pdbx_description
1 polymer ?
#
loop_
_entity_poly.entity_id
_entity_poly.type
_entity_poly.pdbx_seq_one_letter_code
_entity_poly.pdbx_strand_id
1 'polypeptide(L)'
;MTKRQPKPARIAKAPDGAIGARTGDEGMWTLDNLPLRDLKRRFGFEPSPKWVEHVRLSSVRFNDGGSGAFVSPNGLVLTNHHVALGQLQKISTAKKDYVRDGFFARKPREEIRCPDLELNVLVSSVDVTRRVLKAVERGAPDKKQNEQRKAEMSRIEKESTDSTGFRSDVVELYQGGEYWLYRYKKYTDIRLVMAPEVQAAFFGGDPDNFTYPRWALDFAFFRVYENDKPVAVEHYFKWSKTGPKEGELVFVTGHPGSTSRLRTVRQLEHERDLAFPTFLKSMARRRKAYAEYAARGPEQARQAQDRIFGIDNGLKAIGGELEGLQDVKLFARLRDAEDALRRSVGEDKNLAKEHGGAWDRIAGAQDKLARRHAEMSYRPLRGSRLAELARTIVRYVVEVKKPNEKRYEEFRDSALESLHHRLYSPAPVYPEMEEHVLAEVLAEAAEELPRDDKLVKLALAGKSPQRAAHDLIRGTKLADPKFRRRLIEGGQAAVNASKDPLIVWARQLDPMWREIRKWYEDQVQSVEASEGNRIARARFALLGRGTYPDATFTLRLSYGRVEGYELGTTKVPYKTTFYGLFDRAASFDDRPPFNLARTVARRRDKIRMNTPVN
;
A
#
# COMPACT_ATOMS: atom_id res chain seq x y z
N MET A 1 -40.07 18.85 -34.52
CA MET A 1 -39.10 19.86 -34.03
C MET A 1 -38.00 19.14 -33.28
N THR A 2 -36.93 18.80 -33.97
CA THR A 2 -35.77 18.09 -33.45
C THR A 2 -34.85 19.09 -32.74
N LYS A 3 -34.72 18.97 -31.42
CA LYS A 3 -33.78 19.79 -30.61
C LYS A 3 -32.34 19.43 -31.01
N ARG A 4 -31.64 20.37 -31.64
CA ARG A 4 -30.20 20.29 -31.92
C ARG A 4 -29.44 20.20 -30.59
N GLN A 5 -28.63 19.16 -30.42
CA GLN A 5 -27.64 19.09 -29.34
C GLN A 5 -26.60 20.21 -29.52
N PRO A 6 -26.16 20.88 -28.46
CA PRO A 6 -25.10 21.89 -28.56
C PRO A 6 -23.80 21.22 -29.00
N LYS A 7 -23.11 21.86 -29.97
CA LYS A 7 -21.76 21.43 -30.39
C LYS A 7 -20.82 21.50 -29.21
N PRO A 8 -19.92 20.49 -29.04
CA PRO A 8 -18.90 20.55 -27.99
C PRO A 8 -18.01 21.78 -28.23
N ALA A 9 -17.76 22.54 -27.14
CA ALA A 9 -16.84 23.66 -27.15
C ALA A 9 -15.46 23.21 -27.64
N ARG A 10 -14.80 24.05 -28.46
CA ARG A 10 -13.42 23.80 -28.88
C ARG A 10 -12.54 23.70 -27.62
N ILE A 11 -12.01 22.52 -27.38
CA ILE A 11 -11.02 22.28 -26.33
C ILE A 11 -9.80 23.14 -26.68
N ALA A 12 -9.50 24.13 -25.85
CA ALA A 12 -8.24 24.85 -25.93
C ALA A 12 -7.10 23.84 -25.72
N LYS A 13 -6.05 23.90 -26.54
CA LYS A 13 -4.85 23.11 -26.32
C LYS A 13 -4.34 23.42 -24.91
N ALA A 14 -4.22 22.40 -24.05
CA ALA A 14 -3.57 22.54 -22.76
C ALA A 14 -2.16 23.12 -22.96
N PRO A 15 -1.73 24.09 -22.15
CA PRO A 15 -0.37 24.60 -22.22
C PRO A 15 0.63 23.48 -21.94
N ASP A 16 1.73 23.45 -22.69
CA ASP A 16 2.86 22.55 -22.44
C ASP A 16 3.36 22.78 -21.01
N GLY A 17 3.23 21.75 -20.16
CA GLY A 17 3.60 21.80 -18.73
C GLY A 17 2.44 21.70 -17.74
N ALA A 18 1.17 21.62 -18.21
CA ALA A 18 0.03 21.40 -17.32
C ALA A 18 0.08 20.01 -16.65
N ILE A 19 -0.34 19.92 -15.38
CA ILE A 19 -0.60 18.64 -14.70
C ILE A 19 -1.58 17.85 -15.57
N GLY A 20 -1.09 16.73 -16.18
CA GLY A 20 -1.85 15.96 -17.15
C GLY A 20 -1.35 16.08 -18.59
N ALA A 21 -0.38 16.95 -18.90
CA ALA A 21 0.34 16.89 -20.17
C ALA A 21 1.21 15.61 -20.15
N ARG A 22 0.91 14.68 -21.06
CA ARG A 22 1.60 13.38 -21.15
C ARG A 22 3.05 13.59 -21.57
N THR A 23 3.97 13.31 -20.68
CA THR A 23 5.38 13.13 -21.01
C THR A 23 5.62 11.66 -21.28
N GLY A 24 5.67 11.24 -22.54
CA GLY A 24 6.04 9.87 -22.91
C GLY A 24 4.99 8.79 -22.57
N ASP A 25 5.42 7.67 -22.03
CA ASP A 25 4.63 6.47 -21.75
C ASP A 25 4.12 6.40 -20.29
N GLU A 26 4.25 7.49 -19.56
CA GLU A 26 3.83 7.57 -18.17
C GLU A 26 2.33 7.29 -18.00
N GLY A 27 1.99 6.50 -16.98
CA GLY A 27 0.61 6.29 -16.55
C GLY A 27 0.40 4.97 -15.82
N MET A 28 -0.46 5.03 -14.79
CA MET A 28 -1.01 3.88 -14.08
C MET A 28 -2.50 3.81 -14.36
N TRP A 29 -2.85 3.31 -15.53
CA TRP A 29 -4.20 3.34 -16.08
C TRP A 29 -5.10 2.31 -15.40
N THR A 30 -6.33 2.70 -15.10
CA THR A 30 -7.38 1.73 -14.77
C THR A 30 -7.82 1.01 -16.07
N LEU A 31 -8.28 -0.25 -15.95
CA LEU A 31 -8.63 -1.04 -17.14
C LEU A 31 -9.87 -0.51 -17.90
N ASP A 32 -10.70 0.28 -17.22
CA ASP A 32 -11.87 0.95 -17.79
C ASP A 32 -11.54 2.27 -18.50
N ASN A 33 -10.35 2.85 -18.23
CA ASN A 33 -9.91 4.13 -18.81
C ASN A 33 -8.52 4.01 -19.45
N LEU A 34 -8.31 3.00 -20.28
CA LEU A 34 -7.05 2.84 -21.03
C LEU A 34 -6.91 3.93 -22.12
N PRO A 35 -5.68 4.40 -22.39
CA PRO A 35 -5.41 5.42 -23.41
C PRO A 35 -5.44 4.82 -24.84
N LEU A 36 -6.59 4.31 -25.27
CA LEU A 36 -6.77 3.52 -26.49
C LEU A 36 -6.27 4.24 -27.74
N ARG A 37 -6.49 5.56 -27.84
CA ARG A 37 -6.05 6.36 -29.00
C ARG A 37 -4.52 6.41 -29.12
N ASP A 38 -3.83 6.52 -27.99
CA ASP A 38 -2.36 6.56 -27.97
C ASP A 38 -1.77 5.18 -28.24
N LEU A 39 -2.32 4.13 -27.65
CA LEU A 39 -1.92 2.75 -27.91
C LEU A 39 -2.03 2.42 -29.39
N LYS A 40 -3.15 2.78 -30.04
CA LYS A 40 -3.33 2.58 -31.47
C LYS A 40 -2.37 3.42 -32.30
N ARG A 41 -2.28 4.73 -32.02
CA ARG A 41 -1.47 5.66 -32.82
C ARG A 41 0.03 5.37 -32.73
N ARG A 42 0.53 5.08 -31.52
CA ARG A 42 1.98 4.95 -31.26
C ARG A 42 2.51 3.55 -31.45
N PHE A 43 1.67 2.54 -31.20
CA PHE A 43 2.10 1.15 -31.16
C PHE A 43 1.31 0.24 -32.09
N GLY A 44 0.26 0.73 -32.76
CA GLY A 44 -0.63 -0.08 -33.59
C GLY A 44 -1.44 -1.10 -32.78
N PHE A 45 -1.51 -0.95 -31.47
CA PHE A 45 -2.14 -1.90 -30.56
C PHE A 45 -3.54 -1.46 -30.13
N GLU A 46 -4.52 -2.35 -30.30
CA GLU A 46 -5.89 -2.17 -29.83
C GLU A 46 -6.25 -3.33 -28.90
N PRO A 47 -6.33 -3.10 -27.57
CA PRO A 47 -6.74 -4.14 -26.64
C PRO A 47 -8.20 -4.54 -26.86
N SER A 48 -8.46 -5.82 -27.16
CA SER A 48 -9.82 -6.35 -27.22
C SER A 48 -10.42 -6.49 -25.81
N PRO A 49 -11.77 -6.52 -25.67
CA PRO A 49 -12.39 -6.82 -24.37
C PRO A 49 -11.93 -8.14 -23.75
N LYS A 50 -11.69 -9.17 -24.57
CA LYS A 50 -11.16 -10.47 -24.12
C LYS A 50 -9.72 -10.35 -23.59
N TRP A 51 -8.89 -9.51 -24.23
CA TRP A 51 -7.54 -9.23 -23.77
C TRP A 51 -7.55 -8.53 -22.40
N VAL A 52 -8.39 -7.49 -22.26
CA VAL A 52 -8.55 -6.77 -20.98
C VAL A 52 -9.04 -7.70 -19.88
N GLU A 53 -10.02 -8.55 -20.17
CA GLU A 53 -10.52 -9.55 -19.23
C GLU A 53 -9.43 -10.55 -18.84
N HIS A 54 -8.67 -11.07 -19.81
CA HIS A 54 -7.57 -11.98 -19.56
C HIS A 54 -6.51 -11.35 -18.65
N VAL A 55 -6.10 -10.11 -18.92
CA VAL A 55 -5.16 -9.36 -18.08
C VAL A 55 -5.69 -9.18 -16.67
N ARG A 56 -6.96 -8.79 -16.54
CA ARG A 56 -7.63 -8.57 -15.25
C ARG A 56 -7.68 -9.83 -14.40
N LEU A 57 -8.10 -10.96 -14.98
CA LEU A 57 -8.27 -12.23 -14.27
C LEU A 57 -6.95 -12.98 -14.04
N SER A 58 -5.89 -12.66 -14.80
CA SER A 58 -4.55 -13.17 -14.55
C SER A 58 -3.81 -12.42 -13.43
N SER A 59 -4.19 -11.18 -13.15
CA SER A 59 -3.52 -10.32 -12.16
C SER A 59 -4.02 -10.58 -10.75
N VAL A 60 -3.11 -10.64 -9.78
CA VAL A 60 -3.39 -11.02 -8.40
C VAL A 60 -2.89 -9.93 -7.44
N ARG A 61 -3.75 -9.52 -6.50
CA ARG A 61 -3.39 -8.61 -5.39
C ARG A 61 -3.01 -9.43 -4.17
N PHE A 62 -1.83 -9.17 -3.62
CA PHE A 62 -1.40 -9.66 -2.32
C PHE A 62 -1.90 -8.70 -1.24
N ASN A 63 -2.69 -9.18 -0.29
CA ASN A 63 -3.34 -8.32 0.70
C ASN A 63 -2.36 -7.72 1.72
N ASP A 64 -1.19 -8.34 1.89
CA ASP A 64 -0.09 -7.83 2.73
C ASP A 64 0.72 -6.70 2.05
N GLY A 65 0.34 -6.32 0.83
CA GLY A 65 0.99 -5.32 -0.01
C GLY A 65 1.83 -5.95 -1.11
N GLY A 66 1.40 -5.78 -2.34
CA GLY A 66 2.13 -6.27 -3.51
C GLY A 66 1.23 -6.81 -4.62
N SER A 67 1.88 -7.14 -5.72
CA SER A 67 1.27 -7.62 -6.95
C SER A 67 1.82 -8.99 -7.32
N GLY A 68 1.00 -9.80 -7.96
CA GLY A 68 1.42 -11.06 -8.56
C GLY A 68 0.55 -11.37 -9.76
N ALA A 69 0.81 -12.53 -10.36
CA ALA A 69 0.03 -13.01 -11.49
C ALA A 69 -0.04 -14.54 -11.48
N PHE A 70 -1.17 -15.07 -11.91
CA PHE A 70 -1.23 -16.49 -12.29
C PHE A 70 -0.35 -16.74 -13.50
N VAL A 71 0.47 -17.78 -13.43
CA VAL A 71 1.44 -18.18 -14.48
C VAL A 71 1.31 -19.64 -14.88
N SER A 72 0.28 -20.34 -14.41
CA SER A 72 -0.08 -21.68 -14.84
C SER A 72 -1.56 -21.96 -14.64
N PRO A 73 -2.13 -22.95 -15.36
CA PRO A 73 -3.52 -23.35 -15.17
C PRO A 73 -3.81 -23.99 -13.80
N ASN A 74 -2.76 -24.35 -13.03
CA ASN A 74 -2.85 -25.02 -11.74
C ASN A 74 -2.61 -24.07 -10.57
N GLY A 75 -3.08 -22.82 -10.68
CA GLY A 75 -3.05 -21.84 -9.61
C GLY A 75 -1.65 -21.40 -9.14
N LEU A 76 -0.59 -21.60 -9.95
CA LEU A 76 0.74 -21.08 -9.63
C LEU A 76 0.76 -19.56 -9.82
N VAL A 77 1.21 -18.84 -8.78
CA VAL A 77 1.30 -17.38 -8.74
C VAL A 77 2.75 -16.96 -8.65
N LEU A 78 3.17 -16.07 -9.55
CA LEU A 78 4.46 -15.37 -9.49
C LEU A 78 4.27 -14.03 -8.76
N THR A 79 5.21 -13.69 -7.90
CA THR A 79 5.34 -12.38 -7.26
C THR A 79 6.81 -12.06 -6.99
N ASN A 80 7.10 -10.92 -6.37
CA ASN A 80 8.45 -10.57 -5.94
C ASN A 80 8.83 -11.30 -4.64
N HIS A 81 10.13 -11.56 -4.45
CA HIS A 81 10.64 -12.11 -3.19
C HIS A 81 10.36 -11.18 -2.01
N HIS A 82 10.54 -9.87 -2.18
CA HIS A 82 10.27 -8.91 -1.12
C HIS A 82 8.79 -8.89 -0.69
N VAL A 83 7.85 -9.19 -1.58
CA VAL A 83 6.42 -9.40 -1.23
C VAL A 83 6.24 -10.69 -0.43
N ALA A 84 7.01 -11.74 -0.75
CA ALA A 84 6.98 -13.02 -0.04
C ALA A 84 7.69 -12.97 1.32
N LEU A 85 8.60 -12.01 1.54
CA LEU A 85 9.53 -11.97 2.69
C LEU A 85 8.82 -12.10 4.04
N GLY A 86 7.71 -11.37 4.23
CA GLY A 86 6.93 -11.46 5.46
C GLY A 86 6.38 -12.85 5.73
N GLN A 87 5.97 -13.60 4.70
CA GLN A 87 5.51 -14.98 4.85
C GLN A 87 6.68 -15.95 5.07
N LEU A 88 7.78 -15.79 4.35
CA LEU A 88 9.02 -16.54 4.61
C LEU A 88 9.46 -16.41 6.06
N GLN A 89 9.45 -15.19 6.60
CA GLN A 89 9.77 -14.92 8.00
C GLN A 89 8.81 -15.63 8.96
N LYS A 90 7.49 -15.62 8.70
CA LYS A 90 6.48 -16.24 9.55
C LYS A 90 6.57 -17.77 9.62
N ILE A 91 7.04 -18.42 8.54
CA ILE A 91 7.18 -19.88 8.47
C ILE A 91 8.60 -20.35 8.81
N SER A 92 9.56 -19.42 8.96
CA SER A 92 10.94 -19.71 9.37
C SER A 92 11.06 -19.93 10.88
N THR A 93 12.04 -20.75 11.25
CA THR A 93 12.45 -21.00 12.63
C THR A 93 13.97 -20.91 12.76
N ALA A 94 14.50 -20.90 13.98
CA ALA A 94 15.94 -20.94 14.23
C ALA A 94 16.65 -22.13 13.53
N LYS A 95 15.94 -23.26 13.34
CA LYS A 95 16.49 -24.46 12.68
C LYS A 95 16.29 -24.47 11.16
N LYS A 96 15.28 -23.77 10.64
CA LYS A 96 14.91 -23.71 9.21
C LYS A 96 14.62 -22.27 8.85
N ASP A 97 15.60 -21.60 8.30
CA ASP A 97 15.53 -20.19 7.90
C ASP A 97 15.34 -20.09 6.40
N TYR A 98 14.10 -20.02 5.97
CA TYR A 98 13.73 -19.92 4.54
C TYR A 98 14.05 -18.56 3.92
N VAL A 99 14.25 -17.53 4.73
CA VAL A 99 14.73 -16.22 4.24
C VAL A 99 16.19 -16.34 3.83
N ARG A 100 17.03 -16.87 4.71
CA ARG A 100 18.47 -17.04 4.47
C ARG A 100 18.77 -18.11 3.44
N ASP A 101 18.13 -19.26 3.54
CA ASP A 101 18.51 -20.47 2.80
C ASP A 101 17.69 -20.67 1.50
N GLY A 102 16.60 -19.89 1.34
CA GLY A 102 15.62 -20.10 0.30
C GLY A 102 14.75 -21.34 0.52
N PHE A 103 13.81 -21.56 -0.40
CA PHE A 103 12.93 -22.73 -0.39
C PHE A 103 12.59 -23.20 -1.81
N PHE A 104 12.45 -24.49 -1.99
CA PHE A 104 11.98 -25.08 -3.24
C PHE A 104 11.24 -26.39 -2.97
N ALA A 105 9.93 -26.41 -3.22
CA ALA A 105 9.10 -27.62 -3.19
C ALA A 105 9.27 -28.41 -4.50
N ARG A 106 9.71 -29.65 -4.41
CA ARG A 106 9.83 -30.53 -5.59
C ARG A 106 8.52 -31.24 -5.93
N LYS A 107 7.61 -31.32 -4.97
CA LYS A 107 6.31 -31.97 -5.07
C LYS A 107 5.25 -31.15 -4.35
N PRO A 108 3.97 -31.16 -4.78
CA PRO A 108 2.91 -30.38 -4.13
C PRO A 108 2.78 -30.60 -2.62
N ARG A 109 3.03 -31.83 -2.13
CA ARG A 109 2.99 -32.12 -0.69
C ARG A 109 4.07 -31.45 0.14
N GLU A 110 5.09 -30.89 -0.49
CA GLU A 110 6.19 -30.16 0.17
C GLU A 110 5.91 -28.65 0.24
N GLU A 111 4.87 -28.17 -0.47
CA GLU A 111 4.47 -26.77 -0.47
C GLU A 111 4.00 -26.35 0.93
N ILE A 112 4.50 -25.21 1.43
CA ILE A 112 4.27 -24.79 2.82
C ILE A 112 3.13 -23.79 2.89
N ARG A 113 2.09 -24.10 3.67
CA ARG A 113 0.95 -23.21 3.88
C ARG A 113 1.38 -21.94 4.62
N CYS A 114 0.99 -20.79 4.06
CA CYS A 114 1.19 -19.49 4.68
C CYS A 114 0.11 -19.20 5.72
N PRO A 115 0.45 -18.72 6.93
CA PRO A 115 -0.48 -18.69 8.06
C PRO A 115 -1.60 -17.65 7.93
N ASP A 116 -1.40 -16.58 7.18
CA ASP A 116 -2.32 -15.44 7.10
C ASP A 116 -2.24 -14.67 5.76
N LEU A 117 -1.73 -15.32 4.70
CA LEU A 117 -1.69 -14.74 3.38
C LEU A 117 -3.08 -14.80 2.72
N GLU A 118 -3.49 -13.68 2.16
CA GLU A 118 -4.71 -13.55 1.37
C GLU A 118 -4.39 -13.01 -0.02
N LEU A 119 -4.91 -13.66 -1.04
CA LEU A 119 -4.82 -13.22 -2.44
C LEU A 119 -6.20 -12.85 -2.96
N ASN A 120 -6.25 -11.80 -3.78
CA ASN A 120 -7.49 -11.28 -4.36
C ASN A 120 -7.34 -11.11 -5.88
N VAL A 121 -8.33 -11.60 -6.64
CA VAL A 121 -8.44 -11.45 -8.09
C VAL A 121 -9.63 -10.57 -8.41
N LEU A 122 -9.42 -9.50 -9.17
CA LEU A 122 -10.49 -8.58 -9.56
C LEU A 122 -11.40 -9.26 -10.60
N VAL A 123 -12.62 -9.60 -10.21
CA VAL A 123 -13.60 -10.27 -11.12
C VAL A 123 -14.49 -9.28 -11.87
N SER A 124 -14.75 -8.11 -11.31
CA SER A 124 -15.49 -7.04 -12.00
C SER A 124 -15.27 -5.68 -11.37
N SER A 125 -15.46 -4.63 -12.17
CA SER A 125 -15.54 -3.24 -11.72
C SER A 125 -16.80 -2.59 -12.31
N VAL A 126 -17.50 -1.77 -11.51
CA VAL A 126 -18.74 -1.10 -11.90
C VAL A 126 -18.72 0.35 -11.41
N ASP A 127 -18.99 1.30 -12.30
CA ASP A 127 -19.13 2.71 -11.91
C ASP A 127 -20.39 2.92 -11.06
N VAL A 128 -20.20 3.35 -9.82
CA VAL A 128 -21.27 3.67 -8.85
C VAL A 128 -21.27 5.16 -8.46
N THR A 129 -20.52 5.98 -9.19
CA THR A 129 -20.34 7.41 -8.92
C THR A 129 -21.67 8.14 -8.76
N ARG A 130 -22.60 7.94 -9.72
CA ARG A 130 -23.92 8.58 -9.66
C ARG A 130 -24.70 8.20 -8.41
N ARG A 131 -24.62 6.94 -7.99
CA ARG A 131 -25.32 6.42 -6.82
C ARG A 131 -24.76 7.04 -5.55
N VAL A 132 -23.43 7.05 -5.39
CA VAL A 132 -22.75 7.65 -4.21
C VAL A 132 -23.02 9.14 -4.13
N LEU A 133 -22.86 9.89 -5.24
CA LEU A 133 -23.05 11.34 -5.25
C LEU A 133 -24.53 11.74 -5.04
N LYS A 134 -25.49 10.94 -5.48
CA LYS A 134 -26.93 11.19 -5.25
C LYS A 134 -27.31 11.07 -3.76
N ALA A 135 -26.60 10.27 -2.99
CA ALA A 135 -26.84 10.09 -1.57
C ALA A 135 -26.34 11.28 -0.73
N VAL A 136 -25.53 12.16 -1.33
CA VAL A 136 -24.95 13.33 -0.64
C VAL A 136 -25.87 14.55 -0.81
N GLU A 137 -26.31 15.10 0.30
CA GLU A 137 -27.14 16.31 0.35
C GLU A 137 -26.33 17.55 -0.08
N ARG A 138 -26.78 18.21 -1.14
CA ARG A 138 -26.13 19.43 -1.64
C ARG A 138 -26.22 20.56 -0.61
N GLY A 139 -25.07 21.22 -0.34
CA GLY A 139 -25.01 22.33 0.61
C GLY A 139 -24.97 21.92 2.09
N ALA A 140 -25.06 20.63 2.41
CA ALA A 140 -24.82 20.17 3.77
C ALA A 140 -23.37 20.43 4.20
N PRO A 141 -23.08 20.56 5.51
CA PRO A 141 -21.71 20.65 6.02
C PRO A 141 -20.84 19.46 5.56
N ASP A 142 -19.54 19.68 5.30
CA ASP A 142 -18.62 18.66 4.79
C ASP A 142 -18.63 17.36 5.59
N LYS A 143 -18.68 17.47 6.91
CA LYS A 143 -18.84 16.32 7.81
C LYS A 143 -20.06 15.48 7.46
N LYS A 144 -21.25 16.09 7.29
CA LYS A 144 -22.49 15.39 6.94
C LYS A 144 -22.38 14.77 5.54
N GLN A 145 -21.82 15.51 4.58
CA GLN A 145 -21.57 14.99 3.24
C GLN A 145 -20.65 13.76 3.26
N ASN A 146 -19.57 13.79 4.06
CA ASN A 146 -18.64 12.68 4.20
C ASN A 146 -19.31 11.47 4.88
N GLU A 147 -20.10 11.68 5.92
CA GLU A 147 -20.88 10.62 6.59
C GLU A 147 -21.87 9.96 5.62
N GLN A 148 -22.62 10.74 4.84
CA GLN A 148 -23.55 10.23 3.84
C GLN A 148 -22.86 9.44 2.74
N ARG A 149 -21.72 9.94 2.26
CA ARG A 149 -20.89 9.28 1.24
C ARG A 149 -20.39 7.93 1.73
N LYS A 150 -19.77 7.90 2.92
CA LYS A 150 -19.27 6.66 3.54
C LYS A 150 -20.39 5.66 3.83
N ALA A 151 -21.56 6.12 4.25
CA ALA A 151 -22.72 5.27 4.49
C ALA A 151 -23.22 4.62 3.21
N GLU A 152 -23.32 5.37 2.10
CA GLU A 152 -23.76 4.81 0.82
C GLU A 152 -22.73 3.83 0.23
N MET A 153 -21.44 4.15 0.30
CA MET A 153 -20.39 3.22 -0.10
C MET A 153 -20.53 1.89 0.66
N SER A 154 -20.71 1.95 1.98
CA SER A 154 -20.89 0.75 2.81
C SER A 154 -22.14 -0.06 2.46
N ARG A 155 -23.25 0.59 2.07
CA ARG A 155 -24.45 -0.11 1.60
C ARG A 155 -24.20 -0.82 0.28
N ILE A 156 -23.54 -0.16 -0.68
CA ILE A 156 -23.17 -0.74 -1.98
C ILE A 156 -22.28 -1.97 -1.78
N GLU A 157 -21.28 -1.88 -0.92
CA GLU A 157 -20.38 -2.98 -0.58
C GLU A 157 -21.15 -4.17 -0.01
N LYS A 158 -22.02 -3.91 0.97
CA LYS A 158 -22.82 -4.95 1.62
C LYS A 158 -23.78 -5.61 0.65
N GLU A 159 -24.57 -4.85 -0.09
CA GLU A 159 -25.51 -5.38 -1.10
C GLU A 159 -24.80 -6.23 -2.14
N SER A 160 -23.61 -5.79 -2.58
CA SER A 160 -22.82 -6.54 -3.54
C SER A 160 -22.26 -7.84 -2.94
N THR A 161 -21.75 -7.79 -1.71
CA THR A 161 -21.23 -8.99 -1.04
C THR A 161 -22.35 -9.99 -0.77
N ASP A 162 -23.50 -9.55 -0.26
CA ASP A 162 -24.64 -10.39 0.05
C ASP A 162 -25.21 -11.09 -1.22
N SER A 163 -25.21 -10.38 -2.35
CA SER A 163 -25.79 -10.90 -3.61
C SER A 163 -24.82 -11.77 -4.42
N THR A 164 -23.50 -11.59 -4.27
CA THR A 164 -22.50 -12.25 -5.12
C THR A 164 -21.58 -13.20 -4.38
N GLY A 165 -21.47 -13.08 -3.06
CA GLY A 165 -20.48 -13.77 -2.25
C GLY A 165 -19.04 -13.29 -2.45
N PHE A 166 -18.81 -12.31 -3.33
CA PHE A 166 -17.48 -11.75 -3.56
C PHE A 166 -17.17 -10.65 -2.55
N ARG A 167 -15.91 -10.53 -2.15
CA ARG A 167 -15.42 -9.33 -1.47
C ARG A 167 -15.68 -8.13 -2.36
N SER A 168 -16.34 -7.12 -1.84
CA SER A 168 -16.76 -5.93 -2.55
C SER A 168 -16.25 -4.69 -1.85
N ASP A 169 -15.45 -3.89 -2.56
CA ASP A 169 -14.86 -2.66 -2.06
C ASP A 169 -15.30 -1.51 -3.00
N VAL A 170 -15.83 -0.41 -2.47
CA VAL A 170 -16.05 0.83 -3.25
C VAL A 170 -14.80 1.68 -3.17
N VAL A 171 -14.16 1.86 -4.31
CA VAL A 171 -12.91 2.59 -4.47
C VAL A 171 -13.18 4.00 -4.92
N GLU A 172 -12.61 4.98 -4.21
CA GLU A 172 -12.60 6.37 -4.59
C GLU A 172 -11.44 6.66 -5.55
N LEU A 173 -11.74 7.22 -6.72
CA LEU A 173 -10.76 7.62 -7.73
C LEU A 173 -10.83 9.14 -7.95
N TYR A 174 -9.74 9.73 -8.41
CA TYR A 174 -9.64 11.18 -8.72
C TYR A 174 -10.06 12.07 -7.54
N GLN A 175 -9.69 11.67 -6.29
CA GLN A 175 -10.05 12.42 -5.07
C GLN A 175 -11.58 12.64 -4.93
N GLY A 176 -12.36 11.60 -5.16
CA GLY A 176 -13.83 11.64 -5.09
C GLY A 176 -14.52 12.09 -6.38
N GLY A 177 -13.77 12.27 -7.47
CA GLY A 177 -14.36 12.52 -8.80
C GLY A 177 -15.16 11.32 -9.32
N GLU A 178 -14.74 10.13 -8.95
CA GLU A 178 -15.39 8.87 -9.32
C GLU A 178 -15.38 7.87 -8.17
N TYR A 179 -16.39 6.97 -8.16
CA TYR A 179 -16.54 5.87 -7.23
C TYR A 179 -16.82 4.60 -8.01
N TRP A 180 -15.99 3.56 -7.79
CA TRP A 180 -16.07 2.31 -8.50
C TRP A 180 -16.23 1.14 -7.55
N LEU A 181 -17.23 0.28 -7.76
CA LEU A 181 -17.41 -0.97 -7.02
C LEU A 181 -16.54 -2.05 -7.65
N TYR A 182 -15.52 -2.49 -6.91
CA TYR A 182 -14.59 -3.56 -7.29
C TYR A 182 -14.97 -4.84 -6.54
N ARG A 183 -15.19 -5.94 -7.28
CA ARG A 183 -15.49 -7.26 -6.73
C ARG A 183 -14.29 -8.16 -6.89
N TYR A 184 -13.91 -8.84 -5.79
CA TYR A 184 -12.75 -9.71 -5.78
C TYR A 184 -13.12 -11.13 -5.40
N LYS A 185 -12.59 -12.11 -6.15
CA LYS A 185 -12.50 -13.49 -5.67
C LYS A 185 -11.31 -13.57 -4.73
N LYS A 186 -11.55 -14.00 -3.50
CA LYS A 186 -10.56 -14.10 -2.44
C LYS A 186 -10.10 -15.54 -2.25
N TYR A 187 -8.82 -15.71 -1.95
CA TYR A 187 -8.18 -16.98 -1.63
C TYR A 187 -7.39 -16.87 -0.34
N THR A 188 -7.46 -17.87 0.54
CA THR A 188 -6.80 -17.88 1.87
C THR A 188 -5.99 -19.16 2.15
N ASP A 189 -6.07 -20.20 1.32
CA ASP A 189 -5.14 -21.33 1.35
C ASP A 189 -4.07 -21.11 0.28
N ILE A 190 -3.02 -20.42 0.68
CA ILE A 190 -1.89 -20.06 -0.17
C ILE A 190 -0.65 -20.78 0.35
N ARG A 191 0.06 -21.46 -0.54
CA ARG A 191 1.24 -22.26 -0.16
C ARG A 191 2.47 -21.76 -0.92
N LEU A 192 3.58 -21.63 -0.20
CA LEU A 192 4.87 -21.31 -0.77
C LEU A 192 5.38 -22.50 -1.58
N VAL A 193 5.74 -22.22 -2.84
CA VAL A 193 6.30 -23.19 -3.78
C VAL A 193 7.81 -23.00 -3.91
N MET A 194 8.26 -21.75 -4.07
CA MET A 194 9.67 -21.44 -4.26
C MET A 194 9.97 -19.99 -3.90
N ALA A 195 11.09 -19.78 -3.24
CA ALA A 195 11.71 -18.47 -3.07
C ALA A 195 13.25 -18.66 -3.04
N PRO A 196 14.03 -17.85 -3.76
CA PRO A 196 15.49 -17.90 -3.64
C PRO A 196 15.95 -17.43 -2.27
N GLU A 197 17.20 -17.71 -1.91
CA GLU A 197 17.86 -17.11 -0.74
C GLU A 197 17.88 -15.58 -0.86
N VAL A 198 17.68 -14.87 0.26
CA VAL A 198 17.58 -13.41 0.28
C VAL A 198 18.79 -12.73 -0.34
N GLN A 199 19.98 -13.31 -0.22
CA GLN A 199 21.20 -12.75 -0.84
C GLN A 199 21.13 -12.75 -2.38
N ALA A 200 20.43 -13.70 -3.00
CA ALA A 200 20.16 -13.68 -4.44
C ALA A 200 19.00 -12.72 -4.79
N ALA A 201 17.95 -12.74 -3.96
CA ALA A 201 16.75 -11.95 -4.19
C ALA A 201 16.96 -10.45 -3.95
N PHE A 202 17.92 -10.08 -3.11
CA PHE A 202 18.24 -8.70 -2.73
C PHE A 202 19.75 -8.42 -2.88
N PHE A 203 20.37 -8.97 -3.92
CA PHE A 203 21.76 -8.69 -4.27
C PHE A 203 21.98 -7.19 -4.45
N GLY A 204 23.09 -6.66 -3.93
CA GLY A 204 23.40 -5.24 -3.90
C GLY A 204 22.72 -4.47 -2.77
N GLY A 205 21.78 -5.10 -2.03
CA GLY A 205 21.16 -4.54 -0.84
C GLY A 205 20.46 -3.20 -1.06
N ASP A 206 20.41 -2.40 -0.01
CA ASP A 206 19.83 -1.06 -0.08
C ASP A 206 20.52 -0.10 -1.06
N PRO A 207 21.86 -0.10 -1.25
CA PRO A 207 22.50 0.70 -2.29
C PRO A 207 21.89 0.55 -3.67
N ASP A 208 21.59 -0.68 -4.10
CA ASP A 208 20.99 -0.97 -5.42
C ASP A 208 19.45 -0.98 -5.40
N ASN A 209 18.81 -0.81 -4.26
CA ASN A 209 17.34 -0.76 -4.17
C ASN A 209 16.80 0.51 -4.85
N PHE A 210 15.68 0.38 -5.59
CA PHE A 210 15.07 1.44 -6.42
C PHE A 210 15.97 1.99 -7.55
N THR A 211 17.01 1.24 -7.96
CA THR A 211 17.90 1.65 -9.03
C THR A 211 17.85 0.67 -10.21
N TYR A 212 18.25 1.14 -11.38
CA TYR A 212 18.53 0.33 -12.54
C TYR A 212 19.82 0.85 -13.21
N PRO A 213 20.77 0.00 -13.62
CA PRO A 213 20.71 -1.46 -13.70
C PRO A 213 20.78 -2.14 -12.33
N ARG A 214 20.10 -3.29 -12.20
CA ARG A 214 20.04 -4.09 -10.97
C ARG A 214 20.16 -5.58 -11.31
N TRP A 215 20.70 -6.38 -10.37
CA TRP A 215 20.97 -7.82 -10.58
C TRP A 215 20.36 -8.68 -9.47
N ALA A 216 19.19 -8.34 -9.00
CA ALA A 216 18.48 -9.06 -7.95
C ALA A 216 17.52 -10.11 -8.56
N LEU A 217 17.52 -11.34 -8.03
CA LEU A 217 16.54 -12.37 -8.37
C LEU A 217 15.29 -12.21 -7.49
N ASP A 218 14.65 -11.06 -7.59
CA ASP A 218 13.53 -10.65 -6.75
C ASP A 218 12.20 -11.27 -7.21
N PHE A 219 12.10 -12.60 -7.10
CA PHE A 219 10.88 -13.32 -7.42
C PHE A 219 10.59 -14.45 -6.43
N ALA A 220 9.32 -14.84 -6.32
CA ALA A 220 8.86 -15.98 -5.55
C ALA A 220 7.61 -16.60 -6.19
N PHE A 221 7.38 -17.87 -5.91
CA PHE A 221 6.19 -18.58 -6.36
C PHE A 221 5.37 -19.09 -5.20
N PHE A 222 4.07 -18.86 -5.29
CA PHE A 222 3.05 -19.45 -4.44
C PHE A 222 2.08 -20.27 -5.28
N ARG A 223 1.29 -21.12 -4.62
CA ARG A 223 0.16 -21.80 -5.25
C ARG A 223 -1.10 -21.59 -4.42
N VAL A 224 -2.18 -21.35 -5.15
CA VAL A 224 -3.52 -21.20 -4.56
C VAL A 224 -4.17 -22.56 -4.47
N TYR A 225 -4.80 -22.84 -3.34
CA TYR A 225 -5.54 -24.06 -3.05
C TYR A 225 -7.00 -23.74 -2.67
N GLU A 226 -7.90 -24.62 -3.06
CA GLU A 226 -9.28 -24.70 -2.55
C GLU A 226 -9.57 -26.19 -2.26
N ASN A 227 -10.11 -26.49 -1.08
CA ASN A 227 -10.41 -27.86 -0.64
C ASN A 227 -9.19 -28.82 -0.77
N ASP A 228 -8.01 -28.35 -0.31
CA ASP A 228 -6.72 -29.05 -0.39
C ASP A 228 -6.25 -29.46 -1.80
N LYS A 229 -6.82 -28.88 -2.84
CA LYS A 229 -6.41 -29.08 -4.23
C LYS A 229 -5.97 -27.76 -4.85
N PRO A 230 -4.92 -27.75 -5.71
CA PRO A 230 -4.60 -26.61 -6.52
C PRO A 230 -5.81 -26.12 -7.32
N VAL A 231 -6.07 -24.82 -7.32
CA VAL A 231 -7.18 -24.25 -8.10
C VAL A 231 -6.89 -24.36 -9.60
N ALA A 232 -7.92 -24.71 -10.38
CA ALA A 232 -7.87 -24.58 -11.83
C ALA A 232 -8.23 -23.15 -12.22
N VAL A 233 -7.37 -22.50 -13.01
CA VAL A 233 -7.58 -21.15 -13.53
C VAL A 233 -7.53 -21.15 -15.05
N GLU A 234 -8.48 -20.48 -15.68
CA GLU A 234 -8.53 -20.32 -17.14
C GLU A 234 -7.59 -19.20 -17.61
N HIS A 235 -7.49 -18.13 -16.82
CA HIS A 235 -6.71 -16.95 -17.15
C HIS A 235 -5.38 -16.95 -16.37
N TYR A 236 -4.27 -17.05 -17.11
CA TYR A 236 -2.90 -16.96 -16.57
C TYR A 236 -1.94 -16.49 -17.66
N PHE A 237 -0.90 -15.76 -17.28
CA PHE A 237 0.14 -15.32 -18.22
C PHE A 237 1.05 -16.48 -18.59
N LYS A 238 1.21 -16.68 -19.89
CA LYS A 238 2.10 -17.71 -20.45
C LYS A 238 3.55 -17.23 -20.40
N TRP A 239 4.46 -18.15 -20.11
CA TRP A 239 5.89 -17.88 -20.12
C TRP A 239 6.38 -17.60 -21.54
N SER A 240 7.14 -16.50 -21.71
CA SER A 240 7.93 -16.28 -22.92
C SER A 240 9.22 -17.10 -22.85
N LYS A 241 9.56 -17.77 -23.95
CA LYS A 241 10.82 -18.52 -24.03
C LYS A 241 12.02 -17.61 -24.35
N THR A 242 11.79 -16.44 -24.89
CA THR A 242 12.82 -15.52 -25.40
C THR A 242 12.94 -14.22 -24.59
N GLY A 243 11.94 -13.91 -23.78
CA GLY A 243 11.81 -12.60 -23.15
C GLY A 243 11.44 -11.50 -24.16
N PRO A 244 11.30 -10.25 -23.73
CA PRO A 244 11.02 -9.11 -24.60
C PRO A 244 12.28 -8.71 -25.38
N LYS A 245 12.05 -8.12 -26.56
CA LYS A 245 13.11 -7.55 -27.41
C LYS A 245 13.18 -6.04 -27.24
N GLU A 246 14.34 -5.45 -27.52
CA GLU A 246 14.49 -3.99 -27.57
C GLU A 246 13.50 -3.38 -28.59
N GLY A 247 12.82 -2.30 -28.21
CA GLY A 247 11.79 -1.62 -29.01
C GLY A 247 10.39 -2.26 -28.93
N GLU A 248 10.23 -3.43 -28.31
CA GLU A 248 8.93 -4.12 -28.21
C GLU A 248 7.99 -3.42 -27.21
N LEU A 249 6.70 -3.35 -27.55
CA LEU A 249 5.67 -2.88 -26.63
C LEU A 249 5.47 -3.92 -25.53
N VAL A 250 5.55 -3.47 -24.28
CA VAL A 250 5.27 -4.30 -23.11
C VAL A 250 4.25 -3.63 -22.20
N PHE A 251 3.61 -4.45 -21.37
CA PHE A 251 2.64 -4.04 -20.37
C PHE A 251 3.06 -4.56 -19.00
N VAL A 252 2.86 -3.72 -17.99
CA VAL A 252 3.03 -4.11 -16.58
C VAL A 252 1.70 -3.96 -15.86
N THR A 253 1.20 -5.06 -15.30
CA THR A 253 0.01 -5.06 -14.45
C THR A 253 0.41 -5.11 -12.99
N GLY A 254 -0.39 -4.51 -12.13
CA GLY A 254 -0.15 -4.60 -10.69
C GLY A 254 -1.07 -3.72 -9.87
N HIS A 255 -0.83 -3.76 -8.57
CA HIS A 255 -1.60 -3.03 -7.57
C HIS A 255 -0.66 -2.04 -6.85
N PRO A 256 -0.31 -0.90 -7.47
CA PRO A 256 0.55 0.10 -6.84
C PRO A 256 -0.12 0.65 -5.59
N GLY A 257 0.64 0.88 -4.52
CA GLY A 257 0.13 1.26 -3.21
C GLY A 257 -0.64 2.58 -3.24
N SER A 258 0.06 3.69 -3.30
CA SER A 258 -0.53 5.04 -3.35
C SER A 258 0.38 6.01 -4.09
N THR A 259 -0.21 7.03 -4.72
CA THR A 259 0.49 8.21 -5.25
C THR A 259 -0.25 9.47 -4.84
N SER A 260 0.41 10.61 -4.94
CA SER A 260 -0.10 11.93 -4.51
C SER A 260 -0.10 12.97 -5.63
N ARG A 261 -0.25 12.55 -6.89
CA ARG A 261 -0.15 13.43 -8.08
C ARG A 261 -1.26 14.46 -8.17
N LEU A 262 -2.45 14.15 -7.63
CA LEU A 262 -3.62 15.01 -7.70
C LEU A 262 -3.80 15.89 -6.45
N ARG A 263 -2.89 15.82 -5.49
CA ARG A 263 -2.91 16.66 -4.29
C ARG A 263 -2.66 18.13 -4.63
N THR A 264 -3.23 19.03 -3.81
CA THR A 264 -2.96 20.46 -3.91
C THR A 264 -1.56 20.80 -3.42
N VAL A 265 -1.01 21.91 -3.88
CA VAL A 265 0.30 22.42 -3.45
C VAL A 265 0.35 22.53 -1.93
N ARG A 266 -0.72 23.00 -1.28
CA ARG A 266 -0.76 23.15 0.18
C ARG A 266 -0.69 21.80 0.92
N GLN A 267 -1.29 20.73 0.37
CA GLN A 267 -1.13 19.38 0.92
C GLN A 267 0.31 18.87 0.76
N LEU A 268 0.93 19.12 -0.39
CA LEU A 268 2.34 18.75 -0.64
C LEU A 268 3.32 19.54 0.26
N GLU A 269 3.03 20.81 0.56
CA GLU A 269 3.78 21.59 1.54
C GLU A 269 3.70 20.98 2.94
N HIS A 270 2.52 20.54 3.37
CA HIS A 270 2.37 19.84 4.65
C HIS A 270 3.19 18.54 4.69
N GLU A 271 3.21 17.78 3.61
CA GLU A 271 4.03 16.56 3.50
C GLU A 271 5.52 16.88 3.57
N ARG A 272 5.98 17.86 2.76
CA ARG A 272 7.39 18.29 2.71
C ARG A 272 7.90 18.81 4.04
N ASP A 273 7.10 19.68 4.70
CA ASP A 273 7.58 20.47 5.83
C ASP A 273 7.35 19.79 7.19
N LEU A 274 6.35 18.89 7.29
CA LEU A 274 5.95 18.28 8.55
C LEU A 274 5.85 16.74 8.49
N ALA A 275 5.04 16.18 7.59
CA ALA A 275 4.69 14.76 7.66
C ALA A 275 5.88 13.87 7.32
N PHE A 276 6.60 14.12 6.22
CA PHE A 276 7.75 13.31 5.82
C PHE A 276 8.95 13.45 6.78
N PRO A 277 9.36 14.66 7.22
CA PRO A 277 10.42 14.79 8.23
C PRO A 277 10.10 14.03 9.53
N THR A 278 8.86 14.15 10.03
CA THR A 278 8.41 13.43 11.22
C THR A 278 8.42 11.91 11.02
N PHE A 279 7.92 11.43 9.88
CA PHE A 279 7.93 10.02 9.54
C PHE A 279 9.36 9.45 9.48
N LEU A 280 10.27 10.14 8.78
CA LEU A 280 11.66 9.71 8.63
C LEU A 280 12.37 9.66 9.99
N LYS A 281 12.16 10.66 10.85
CA LYS A 281 12.67 10.68 12.23
C LYS A 281 12.19 9.47 13.03
N SER A 282 10.88 9.22 13.05
CA SER A 282 10.29 8.08 13.75
C SER A 282 10.78 6.73 13.22
N MET A 283 10.89 6.59 11.88
CA MET A 283 11.39 5.35 11.27
C MET A 283 12.87 5.11 11.58
N ALA A 284 13.71 6.15 11.57
CA ALA A 284 15.11 6.04 11.94
C ALA A 284 15.28 5.57 13.40
N ARG A 285 14.47 6.10 14.33
CA ARG A 285 14.45 5.66 15.74
C ARG A 285 14.07 4.18 15.85
N ARG A 286 13.01 3.77 15.17
CA ARG A 286 12.56 2.35 15.18
C ARG A 286 13.59 1.43 14.56
N ARG A 287 14.22 1.84 13.44
CA ARG A 287 15.31 1.11 12.82
C ARG A 287 16.44 0.84 13.82
N LYS A 288 16.83 1.89 14.56
CA LYS A 288 17.84 1.78 15.61
C LYS A 288 17.44 0.77 16.68
N ALA A 289 16.19 0.84 17.19
CA ALA A 289 15.69 -0.11 18.18
C ALA A 289 15.71 -1.55 17.67
N TYR A 290 15.27 -1.81 16.43
CA TYR A 290 15.37 -3.14 15.83
C TYR A 290 16.82 -3.61 15.64
N ALA A 291 17.74 -2.71 15.26
CA ALA A 291 19.17 -3.04 15.12
C ALA A 291 19.82 -3.38 16.47
N GLU A 292 19.51 -2.65 17.54
CA GLU A 292 19.96 -2.93 18.90
C GLU A 292 19.43 -4.29 19.40
N TYR A 293 18.18 -4.63 19.09
CA TYR A 293 17.64 -5.94 19.37
C TYR A 293 18.36 -7.04 18.56
N ALA A 294 18.56 -6.84 17.26
CA ALA A 294 19.24 -7.76 16.37
C ALA A 294 20.69 -8.04 16.81
N ALA A 295 21.39 -7.06 17.37
CA ALA A 295 22.77 -7.19 17.86
C ALA A 295 22.91 -8.14 19.07
N ARG A 296 21.81 -8.53 19.72
CA ARG A 296 21.84 -9.47 20.86
C ARG A 296 22.19 -10.91 20.47
N GLY A 297 22.02 -11.28 19.17
CA GLY A 297 22.40 -12.60 18.69
C GLY A 297 21.77 -12.98 17.34
N PRO A 298 22.19 -14.11 16.76
CA PRO A 298 21.73 -14.54 15.44
C PRO A 298 20.21 -14.75 15.34
N GLU A 299 19.58 -15.27 16.39
CA GLU A 299 18.12 -15.49 16.39
C GLU A 299 17.36 -14.16 16.46
N GLN A 300 17.84 -13.20 17.26
CA GLN A 300 17.27 -11.86 17.33
C GLN A 300 17.43 -11.12 16.00
N ALA A 301 18.58 -11.27 15.33
CA ALA A 301 18.79 -10.74 14.00
C ALA A 301 17.80 -11.33 12.98
N ARG A 302 17.60 -12.65 12.99
CA ARG A 302 16.60 -13.33 12.16
C ARG A 302 15.18 -12.80 12.42
N GLN A 303 14.82 -12.60 13.70
CA GLN A 303 13.48 -12.11 14.08
C GLN A 303 13.20 -10.68 13.64
N ALA A 304 14.22 -9.83 13.60
CA ALA A 304 14.10 -8.41 13.25
C ALA A 304 14.24 -8.13 11.74
N GLN A 305 14.71 -9.09 10.95
CA GLN A 305 15.15 -8.88 9.56
C GLN A 305 14.07 -8.28 8.65
N ASP A 306 12.85 -8.80 8.67
CA ASP A 306 11.74 -8.31 7.84
C ASP A 306 11.32 -6.89 8.24
N ARG A 307 11.41 -6.57 9.53
CA ARG A 307 11.09 -5.23 10.06
C ARG A 307 12.13 -4.20 9.64
N ILE A 308 13.41 -4.54 9.78
CA ILE A 308 14.50 -3.67 9.33
C ILE A 308 14.40 -3.44 7.83
N PHE A 309 14.20 -4.49 7.04
CA PHE A 309 14.01 -4.39 5.60
C PHE A 309 12.86 -3.45 5.21
N GLY A 310 11.68 -3.61 5.82
CA GLY A 310 10.52 -2.75 5.57
C GLY A 310 10.77 -1.30 5.96
N ILE A 311 11.49 -1.05 7.06
CA ILE A 311 11.85 0.31 7.50
C ILE A 311 12.86 0.94 6.54
N ASP A 312 13.92 0.22 6.14
CA ASP A 312 14.95 0.73 5.21
C ASP A 312 14.32 1.09 3.86
N ASN A 313 13.41 0.23 3.35
CA ASN A 313 12.64 0.53 2.14
C ASN A 313 11.79 1.80 2.29
N GLY A 314 11.10 1.97 3.42
CA GLY A 314 10.31 3.17 3.71
C GLY A 314 11.15 4.44 3.84
N LEU A 315 12.30 4.36 4.52
CA LEU A 315 13.23 5.48 4.65
C LEU A 315 13.74 5.95 3.29
N LYS A 316 14.10 5.02 2.41
CA LYS A 316 14.60 5.34 1.07
C LYS A 316 13.51 5.91 0.16
N ALA A 317 12.31 5.31 0.17
CA ALA A 317 11.19 5.79 -0.64
C ALA A 317 10.73 7.19 -0.22
N ILE A 318 10.41 7.39 1.05
CA ILE A 318 9.93 8.68 1.56
C ILE A 318 11.05 9.74 1.59
N GLY A 319 12.31 9.31 1.81
CA GLY A 319 13.47 10.21 1.68
C GLY A 319 13.58 10.78 0.27
N GLY A 320 13.46 9.92 -0.76
CA GLY A 320 13.47 10.35 -2.16
C GLY A 320 12.26 11.23 -2.54
N GLU A 321 11.07 10.93 -2.00
CA GLU A 321 9.90 11.79 -2.18
C GLU A 321 10.12 13.17 -1.54
N LEU A 322 10.69 13.22 -0.34
CA LEU A 322 11.02 14.48 0.34
C LEU A 322 12.05 15.30 -0.46
N GLU A 323 13.14 14.67 -0.93
CA GLU A 323 14.12 15.31 -1.80
C GLU A 323 13.47 15.88 -3.07
N GLY A 324 12.57 15.12 -3.69
CA GLY A 324 11.80 15.57 -4.85
C GLY A 324 10.92 16.78 -4.55
N LEU A 325 10.23 16.82 -3.39
CA LEU A 325 9.44 17.97 -2.96
C LEU A 325 10.30 19.19 -2.55
N GLN A 326 11.56 18.97 -2.17
CA GLN A 326 12.53 20.02 -1.87
C GLN A 326 13.24 20.54 -3.12
N ASP A 327 13.18 19.85 -4.25
CA ASP A 327 13.67 20.35 -5.53
C ASP A 327 12.86 21.58 -5.97
N VAL A 328 13.52 22.73 -5.99
CA VAL A 328 12.88 24.03 -6.28
C VAL A 328 12.24 24.04 -7.67
N LYS A 329 12.87 23.42 -8.66
CA LYS A 329 12.37 23.40 -10.05
C LYS A 329 11.15 22.47 -10.18
N LEU A 330 11.20 21.30 -9.54
CA LEU A 330 10.07 20.37 -9.53
C LEU A 330 8.89 21.01 -8.80
N PHE A 331 9.11 21.57 -7.61
CA PHE A 331 8.04 22.16 -6.82
C PHE A 331 7.43 23.40 -7.49
N ALA A 332 8.25 24.22 -8.18
CA ALA A 332 7.75 25.33 -8.99
C ALA A 332 6.81 24.84 -10.11
N ARG A 333 7.17 23.76 -10.84
CA ARG A 333 6.30 23.17 -11.87
C ARG A 333 4.96 22.70 -11.31
N LEU A 334 4.94 22.10 -10.11
CA LEU A 334 3.70 21.67 -9.45
C LEU A 334 2.82 22.87 -9.12
N ARG A 335 3.42 23.96 -8.60
CA ARG A 335 2.73 25.21 -8.29
C ARG A 335 2.17 25.87 -9.55
N ASP A 336 3.00 26.02 -10.59
CA ASP A 336 2.60 26.63 -11.86
C ASP A 336 1.42 25.89 -12.50
N ALA A 337 1.40 24.56 -12.38
CA ALA A 337 0.33 23.72 -12.92
C ALA A 337 -0.97 23.86 -12.09
N GLU A 338 -0.89 23.96 -10.77
CA GLU A 338 -2.07 24.27 -9.93
C GLU A 338 -2.60 25.67 -10.23
N ASP A 339 -1.72 26.67 -10.33
CA ASP A 339 -2.08 28.05 -10.65
C ASP A 339 -2.73 28.17 -12.03
N ALA A 340 -2.24 27.43 -13.02
CA ALA A 340 -2.85 27.37 -14.35
C ALA A 340 -4.27 26.80 -14.28
N LEU A 341 -4.48 25.71 -13.52
CA LEU A 341 -5.80 25.12 -13.33
C LEU A 341 -6.74 26.09 -12.60
N ARG A 342 -6.27 26.74 -11.52
CA ARG A 342 -7.05 27.75 -10.78
C ARG A 342 -7.45 28.93 -11.65
N ARG A 343 -6.53 29.44 -12.50
CA ARG A 343 -6.84 30.50 -13.47
C ARG A 343 -7.92 30.07 -14.46
N SER A 344 -7.77 28.89 -15.06
CA SER A 344 -8.78 28.39 -16.02
C SER A 344 -10.15 28.17 -15.36
N VAL A 345 -10.21 27.78 -14.10
CA VAL A 345 -11.47 27.73 -13.33
C VAL A 345 -12.02 29.13 -13.11
N GLY A 346 -11.15 30.13 -12.81
CA GLY A 346 -11.56 31.52 -12.56
C GLY A 346 -12.11 32.25 -13.80
N GLU A 347 -11.64 31.88 -14.99
CA GLU A 347 -12.10 32.43 -16.28
C GLU A 347 -13.53 31.99 -16.66
N ASP A 348 -13.99 30.84 -16.18
CA ASP A 348 -15.35 30.35 -16.36
C ASP A 348 -16.22 30.70 -15.14
N LYS A 349 -17.21 31.59 -15.32
CA LYS A 349 -18.07 32.07 -14.23
C LYS A 349 -18.80 30.95 -13.47
N ASN A 350 -19.18 29.86 -14.17
CA ASN A 350 -19.89 28.74 -13.53
C ASN A 350 -18.91 27.87 -12.74
N LEU A 351 -17.76 27.56 -13.31
CA LEU A 351 -16.72 26.81 -12.61
C LEU A 351 -16.17 27.59 -11.42
N ALA A 352 -15.93 28.88 -11.56
CA ALA A 352 -15.47 29.76 -10.48
C ALA A 352 -16.46 29.77 -9.30
N LYS A 353 -17.75 29.90 -9.58
CA LYS A 353 -18.82 29.89 -8.56
C LYS A 353 -18.90 28.54 -7.84
N GLU A 354 -18.79 27.42 -8.56
CA GLU A 354 -18.98 26.08 -7.99
C GLU A 354 -17.69 25.53 -7.36
N HIS A 355 -16.51 25.84 -7.91
CA HIS A 355 -15.25 25.18 -7.58
C HIS A 355 -14.12 26.11 -7.11
N GLY A 356 -14.21 27.45 -7.36
CA GLY A 356 -13.09 28.38 -7.16
C GLY A 356 -12.54 28.42 -5.73
N GLY A 357 -13.38 28.25 -4.70
CA GLY A 357 -12.95 28.26 -3.30
C GLY A 357 -12.39 26.94 -2.74
N ALA A 358 -12.33 25.88 -3.57
CA ALA A 358 -12.00 24.55 -3.09
C ALA A 358 -10.55 24.44 -2.55
N TRP A 359 -9.59 25.03 -3.24
CA TRP A 359 -8.18 25.03 -2.82
C TRP A 359 -7.95 25.75 -1.48
N ASP A 360 -8.59 26.89 -1.28
CA ASP A 360 -8.44 27.69 -0.06
C ASP A 360 -9.06 26.96 1.15
N ARG A 361 -10.15 26.23 0.95
CA ARG A 361 -10.75 25.39 2.00
C ARG A 361 -9.85 24.22 2.38
N ILE A 362 -9.20 23.56 1.39
CA ILE A 362 -8.19 22.53 1.66
C ILE A 362 -7.00 23.14 2.41
N ALA A 363 -6.53 24.33 1.99
CA ALA A 363 -5.44 25.02 2.68
C ALA A 363 -5.78 25.27 4.16
N GLY A 364 -6.99 25.76 4.45
CA GLY A 364 -7.45 25.96 5.83
C GLY A 364 -7.54 24.65 6.64
N ALA A 365 -7.86 23.52 6.00
CA ALA A 365 -7.81 22.21 6.64
C ALA A 365 -6.37 21.76 6.95
N GLN A 366 -5.42 22.02 6.05
CA GLN A 366 -3.99 21.76 6.29
C GLN A 366 -3.43 22.61 7.42
N ASP A 367 -3.85 23.86 7.55
CA ASP A 367 -3.45 24.73 8.67
C ASP A 367 -3.93 24.20 10.03
N LYS A 368 -5.15 23.62 10.06
CA LYS A 368 -5.66 22.93 11.26
C LYS A 368 -4.84 21.67 11.56
N LEU A 369 -4.52 20.89 10.53
CA LEU A 369 -3.73 19.67 10.65
C LEU A 369 -2.33 19.96 11.18
N ALA A 370 -1.67 21.00 10.65
CA ALA A 370 -0.34 21.44 11.08
C ALA A 370 -0.30 21.78 12.57
N ARG A 371 -1.34 22.45 13.12
CA ARG A 371 -1.42 22.78 14.54
C ARG A 371 -1.54 21.56 15.47
N ARG A 372 -2.06 20.43 14.99
CA ARG A 372 -2.20 19.19 15.76
C ARG A 372 -1.27 18.09 15.25
N HIS A 373 -0.25 18.44 14.48
CA HIS A 373 0.62 17.46 13.81
C HIS A 373 1.26 16.48 14.80
N ALA A 374 1.82 16.97 15.92
CA ALA A 374 2.42 16.11 16.94
C ALA A 374 1.41 15.11 17.53
N GLU A 375 0.20 15.58 17.87
CA GLU A 375 -0.86 14.70 18.39
C GLU A 375 -1.26 13.62 17.38
N MET A 376 -1.38 13.98 16.10
CA MET A 376 -1.72 13.06 15.01
C MET A 376 -0.61 12.02 14.78
N SER A 377 0.64 12.41 14.94
CA SER A 377 1.79 11.56 14.68
C SER A 377 2.07 10.59 15.83
N TYR A 378 2.03 11.05 17.06
CA TYR A 378 2.56 10.29 18.21
C TYR A 378 1.49 9.68 19.13
N ARG A 379 0.29 10.27 19.26
CA ARG A 379 -0.78 9.66 20.09
C ARG A 379 -1.24 8.28 19.61
N PRO A 380 -1.21 7.91 18.32
CA PRO A 380 -1.58 6.56 17.89
C PRO A 380 -0.70 5.43 18.44
N LEU A 381 0.49 5.70 18.97
CA LEU A 381 1.43 4.73 19.55
C LEU A 381 1.62 3.50 18.65
N ARG A 382 1.95 3.73 17.38
CA ARG A 382 2.10 2.68 16.36
C ARG A 382 3.48 2.05 16.43
N GLY A 383 3.59 0.76 16.08
CA GLY A 383 4.88 0.07 15.88
C GLY A 383 5.03 -1.24 16.64
N SER A 384 4.33 -1.44 17.78
CA SER A 384 4.26 -2.74 18.44
C SER A 384 3.05 -3.53 17.96
N ARG A 385 3.27 -4.73 17.40
CA ARG A 385 2.21 -5.62 16.92
C ARG A 385 1.25 -6.03 18.03
N LEU A 386 1.75 -6.30 19.24
CA LEU A 386 0.91 -6.67 20.37
C LEU A 386 0.00 -5.52 20.82
N ALA A 387 0.52 -4.29 20.86
CA ALA A 387 -0.27 -3.10 21.16
C ALA A 387 -1.34 -2.83 20.09
N GLU A 388 -1.02 -3.04 18.81
CA GLU A 388 -1.98 -2.92 17.71
C GLU A 388 -3.06 -3.99 17.74
N LEU A 389 -2.72 -5.24 18.09
CA LEU A 389 -3.70 -6.30 18.32
C LEU A 389 -4.66 -5.94 19.46
N ALA A 390 -4.14 -5.46 20.60
CA ALA A 390 -4.96 -5.02 21.73
C ALA A 390 -5.96 -3.93 21.32
N ARG A 391 -5.46 -2.87 20.66
CA ARG A 391 -6.29 -1.78 20.15
C ARG A 391 -7.36 -2.27 19.18
N THR A 392 -6.98 -3.14 18.24
CA THR A 392 -7.89 -3.68 17.23
C THR A 392 -9.01 -4.51 17.88
N ILE A 393 -8.69 -5.38 18.84
CA ILE A 393 -9.68 -6.22 19.56
C ILE A 393 -10.63 -5.34 20.38
N VAL A 394 -10.10 -4.36 21.11
CA VAL A 394 -10.92 -3.42 21.92
C VAL A 394 -11.90 -2.65 21.03
N ARG A 395 -11.45 -2.19 19.86
CA ARG A 395 -12.31 -1.51 18.89
C ARG A 395 -13.31 -2.43 18.23
N TYR A 396 -12.87 -3.61 17.80
CA TYR A 396 -13.69 -4.58 17.11
C TYR A 396 -14.98 -4.88 17.87
N VAL A 397 -14.91 -5.21 19.16
CA VAL A 397 -16.07 -5.61 19.95
C VAL A 397 -17.09 -4.47 20.17
N VAL A 398 -16.68 -3.23 19.97
CA VAL A 398 -17.54 -2.05 20.00
C VAL A 398 -18.12 -1.74 18.62
N GLU A 399 -17.27 -1.79 17.59
CA GLU A 399 -17.66 -1.43 16.23
C GLU A 399 -18.67 -2.40 15.63
N VAL A 400 -18.48 -3.72 15.79
CA VAL A 400 -19.39 -4.73 15.23
C VAL A 400 -20.80 -4.68 15.78
N LYS A 401 -21.03 -4.00 16.89
CA LYS A 401 -22.38 -3.75 17.46
C LYS A 401 -23.10 -2.59 16.79
N LYS A 402 -22.39 -1.73 16.09
CA LYS A 402 -22.99 -0.61 15.36
C LYS A 402 -23.59 -1.11 14.02
N PRO A 403 -24.58 -0.39 13.47
CA PRO A 403 -24.98 -0.57 12.07
C PRO A 403 -23.75 -0.47 11.14
N ASN A 404 -23.69 -1.30 10.10
CA ASN A 404 -22.51 -1.45 9.23
C ASN A 404 -21.99 -0.10 8.70
N GLU A 405 -22.89 0.77 8.27
CA GLU A 405 -22.60 2.10 7.72
C GLU A 405 -22.05 3.11 8.74
N LYS A 406 -22.16 2.81 10.05
CA LYS A 406 -21.65 3.64 11.16
C LYS A 406 -20.34 3.12 11.76
N ARG A 407 -19.84 2.00 11.25
CA ARG A 407 -18.56 1.42 11.68
C ARG A 407 -17.39 2.15 11.02
N TYR A 408 -16.24 2.08 11.65
CA TYR A 408 -15.00 2.38 10.96
C TYR A 408 -14.79 1.39 9.82
N GLU A 409 -14.16 1.83 8.72
CA GLU A 409 -14.01 1.06 7.48
C GLU A 409 -13.41 -0.34 7.71
N GLU A 410 -12.40 -0.42 8.56
CA GLU A 410 -11.72 -1.67 8.90
C GLU A 410 -12.58 -2.70 9.65
N PHE A 411 -13.77 -2.30 10.12
CA PHE A 411 -14.74 -3.15 10.84
C PHE A 411 -16.07 -3.32 10.11
N ARG A 412 -16.17 -2.90 8.86
CA ARG A 412 -17.34 -3.15 8.02
C ARG A 412 -17.44 -4.62 7.64
N ASP A 413 -18.64 -5.09 7.34
CA ASP A 413 -18.90 -6.49 6.99
C ASP A 413 -17.99 -7.00 5.86
N SER A 414 -17.74 -6.17 4.84
CA SER A 414 -16.81 -6.47 3.73
C SER A 414 -15.35 -6.73 4.16
N ALA A 415 -14.92 -6.15 5.30
CA ALA A 415 -13.56 -6.27 5.82
C ALA A 415 -13.39 -7.35 6.90
N LEU A 416 -14.50 -7.83 7.52
CA LEU A 416 -14.42 -8.65 8.73
C LEU A 416 -13.72 -9.99 8.51
N GLU A 417 -13.97 -10.66 7.39
CA GLU A 417 -13.34 -11.97 7.13
C GLU A 417 -11.80 -11.83 7.03
N SER A 418 -11.31 -10.84 6.29
CA SER A 418 -9.87 -10.56 6.20
C SER A 418 -9.29 -10.10 7.55
N LEU A 419 -10.07 -9.36 8.34
CA LEU A 419 -9.67 -8.96 9.70
C LEU A 419 -9.53 -10.17 10.62
N HIS A 420 -10.50 -11.09 10.61
CA HIS A 420 -10.45 -12.32 11.39
C HIS A 420 -9.30 -13.22 10.97
N HIS A 421 -9.03 -13.35 9.67
CA HIS A 421 -7.90 -14.11 9.15
C HIS A 421 -6.57 -13.61 9.76
N ARG A 422 -6.37 -12.31 9.85
CA ARG A 422 -5.20 -11.70 10.51
C ARG A 422 -5.21 -11.82 12.03
N LEU A 423 -6.35 -11.60 12.69
CA LEU A 423 -6.46 -11.65 14.15
C LEU A 423 -6.27 -13.06 14.70
N TYR A 424 -6.66 -14.09 13.94
CA TYR A 424 -6.50 -15.49 14.33
C TYR A 424 -5.21 -16.13 13.81
N SER A 425 -4.38 -15.36 13.13
CA SER A 425 -3.11 -15.84 12.57
C SER A 425 -2.23 -16.50 13.63
N PRO A 426 -1.73 -17.73 13.39
CA PRO A 426 -0.76 -18.40 14.26
C PRO A 426 0.67 -17.92 14.03
N ALA A 427 0.89 -16.92 13.19
CA ALA A 427 2.22 -16.38 12.91
C ALA A 427 2.93 -15.97 14.21
N PRO A 428 4.24 -16.25 14.34
CA PRO A 428 4.97 -16.01 15.58
C PRO A 428 4.98 -14.51 15.95
N VAL A 429 4.91 -14.27 17.25
CA VAL A 429 5.14 -12.95 17.86
C VAL A 429 6.29 -13.11 18.83
N TYR A 430 7.24 -12.21 18.80
CA TYR A 430 8.47 -12.27 19.61
C TYR A 430 8.39 -11.27 20.77
N PRO A 431 8.01 -11.69 22.00
CA PRO A 431 7.73 -10.77 23.10
C PRO A 431 8.89 -9.84 23.45
N GLU A 432 10.14 -10.33 23.40
CA GLU A 432 11.30 -9.51 23.72
C GLU A 432 11.53 -8.39 22.70
N MET A 433 11.30 -8.68 21.42
CA MET A 433 11.33 -7.68 20.36
C MET A 433 10.20 -6.65 20.53
N GLU A 434 8.98 -7.13 20.83
CA GLU A 434 7.81 -6.27 21.08
C GLU A 434 8.00 -5.34 22.28
N GLU A 435 8.61 -5.85 23.37
CA GLU A 435 8.95 -5.07 24.55
C GLU A 435 9.93 -3.94 24.21
N HIS A 436 11.00 -4.26 23.48
CA HIS A 436 12.02 -3.31 23.10
C HIS A 436 11.45 -2.20 22.20
N VAL A 437 10.64 -2.57 21.21
CA VAL A 437 10.02 -1.62 20.27
C VAL A 437 8.93 -0.79 20.94
N LEU A 438 8.11 -1.38 21.81
CA LEU A 438 7.08 -0.63 22.54
C LEU A 438 7.70 0.40 23.47
N ALA A 439 8.82 0.06 24.12
CA ALA A 439 9.57 1.00 24.97
C ALA A 439 10.00 2.24 24.16
N GLU A 440 10.51 2.04 22.94
CA GLU A 440 10.92 3.14 22.07
C GLU A 440 9.72 3.99 21.60
N VAL A 441 8.60 3.34 21.25
CA VAL A 441 7.36 4.05 20.87
C VAL A 441 6.83 4.93 22.01
N LEU A 442 6.88 4.42 23.23
CA LEU A 442 6.46 5.17 24.42
C LEU A 442 7.42 6.31 24.75
N ALA A 443 8.73 6.09 24.58
CA ALA A 443 9.75 7.11 24.79
C ALA A 443 9.59 8.25 23.78
N GLU A 444 9.46 7.92 22.49
CA GLU A 444 9.25 8.91 21.44
C GLU A 444 7.98 9.75 21.70
N ALA A 445 6.86 9.12 22.06
CA ALA A 445 5.64 9.84 22.37
C ALA A 445 5.79 10.76 23.59
N ALA A 446 6.55 10.35 24.61
CA ALA A 446 6.79 11.15 25.81
C ALA A 446 7.74 12.35 25.55
N GLU A 447 8.62 12.25 24.58
CA GLU A 447 9.53 13.31 24.17
C GLU A 447 8.85 14.36 23.27
N GLU A 448 7.99 13.91 22.35
CA GLU A 448 7.42 14.72 21.26
C GLU A 448 6.06 15.36 21.62
N LEU A 449 5.38 14.83 22.62
CA LEU A 449 4.11 15.38 23.11
C LEU A 449 4.34 16.25 24.35
N PRO A 450 3.41 17.19 24.67
CA PRO A 450 3.49 17.98 25.89
C PRO A 450 3.66 17.12 27.15
N ARG A 451 4.46 17.58 28.12
CA ARG A 451 4.70 16.85 29.38
C ARG A 451 3.44 16.50 30.17
N ASP A 452 2.37 17.26 29.99
CA ASP A 452 1.08 17.07 30.62
C ASP A 452 0.08 16.31 29.75
N ASP A 453 0.49 15.79 28.59
CA ASP A 453 -0.39 15.04 27.69
C ASP A 453 -1.04 13.86 28.42
N LYS A 454 -2.37 13.84 28.39
CA LYS A 454 -3.17 12.85 29.14
C LYS A 454 -2.96 11.43 28.63
N LEU A 455 -2.76 11.25 27.32
CA LEU A 455 -2.53 9.93 26.74
C LEU A 455 -1.19 9.38 27.19
N VAL A 456 -0.12 10.20 27.16
CA VAL A 456 1.21 9.80 27.61
C VAL A 456 1.19 9.44 29.11
N LYS A 457 0.55 10.27 29.95
CA LYS A 457 0.39 9.98 31.38
C LYS A 457 -0.30 8.65 31.64
N LEU A 458 -1.37 8.34 30.92
CA LEU A 458 -2.08 7.06 31.04
C LEU A 458 -1.26 5.90 30.46
N ALA A 459 -0.61 6.10 29.31
CA ALA A 459 0.18 5.06 28.66
C ALA A 459 1.38 4.61 29.51
N LEU A 460 2.04 5.56 30.19
CA LEU A 460 3.19 5.28 31.07
C LEU A 460 2.78 4.91 32.50
N ALA A 461 1.61 5.36 32.97
CA ALA A 461 1.13 5.15 34.34
C ALA A 461 2.19 5.49 35.41
N GLY A 462 2.92 6.58 35.23
CA GLY A 462 3.99 7.05 36.13
C GLY A 462 5.30 6.25 36.08
N LYS A 463 5.47 5.34 35.12
CA LYS A 463 6.66 4.50 34.93
C LYS A 463 7.56 5.07 33.83
N SER A 464 8.83 4.62 33.79
CA SER A 464 9.65 4.84 32.60
C SER A 464 9.08 4.08 31.40
N PRO A 465 9.34 4.53 30.15
CA PRO A 465 8.91 3.81 28.94
C PRO A 465 9.31 2.35 28.93
N GLN A 466 10.53 2.01 29.37
CA GLN A 466 11.05 0.66 29.47
C GLN A 466 10.26 -0.20 30.47
N ARG A 467 9.97 0.37 31.65
CA ARG A 467 9.22 -0.35 32.67
C ARG A 467 7.77 -0.53 32.29
N ALA A 468 7.15 0.47 31.67
CA ALA A 468 5.78 0.37 31.16
C ALA A 468 5.68 -0.71 30.08
N ALA A 469 6.57 -0.72 29.09
CA ALA A 469 6.61 -1.72 28.04
C ALA A 469 6.83 -3.14 28.60
N HIS A 470 7.78 -3.30 29.55
CA HIS A 470 8.04 -4.57 30.22
C HIS A 470 6.78 -5.13 30.89
N ASP A 471 6.12 -4.33 31.72
CA ASP A 471 4.94 -4.77 32.46
C ASP A 471 3.77 -5.13 31.52
N LEU A 472 3.58 -4.38 30.43
CA LEU A 472 2.56 -4.62 29.42
C LEU A 472 2.82 -5.92 28.63
N ILE A 473 4.05 -6.12 28.17
CA ILE A 473 4.40 -7.24 27.29
C ILE A 473 4.56 -8.55 28.06
N ARG A 474 5.18 -8.53 29.23
CA ARG A 474 5.37 -9.76 30.04
C ARG A 474 4.08 -10.29 30.63
N GLY A 475 3.09 -9.42 30.86
CA GLY A 475 1.79 -9.81 31.41
C GLY A 475 0.74 -10.22 30.37
N THR A 476 0.94 -9.92 29.08
CA THR A 476 -0.07 -10.19 28.06
C THR A 476 -0.05 -11.62 27.52
N LYS A 477 -1.25 -12.11 27.17
CA LYS A 477 -1.47 -13.39 26.47
C LYS A 477 -1.82 -13.20 24.99
N LEU A 478 -1.72 -12.00 24.45
CA LEU A 478 -2.12 -11.67 23.08
C LEU A 478 -1.25 -12.33 21.99
N ALA A 479 -0.07 -12.85 22.32
CA ALA A 479 0.72 -13.68 21.42
C ALA A 479 -0.02 -14.99 21.05
N ASP A 480 -0.86 -15.53 21.96
CA ASP A 480 -1.65 -16.75 21.73
C ASP A 480 -2.91 -16.45 20.86
N PRO A 481 -3.03 -17.01 19.64
CA PRO A 481 -4.21 -16.82 18.81
C PRO A 481 -5.50 -17.39 19.42
N LYS A 482 -5.41 -18.39 20.30
CA LYS A 482 -6.59 -18.93 21.02
C LYS A 482 -7.10 -17.92 22.04
N PHE A 483 -6.22 -17.17 22.70
CA PHE A 483 -6.62 -16.11 23.60
C PHE A 483 -7.30 -14.95 22.85
N ARG A 484 -6.75 -14.54 21.69
CA ARG A 484 -7.36 -13.53 20.84
C ARG A 484 -8.77 -13.95 20.39
N ARG A 485 -8.91 -15.21 19.96
CA ARG A 485 -10.21 -15.78 19.56
C ARG A 485 -11.24 -15.73 20.69
N ARG A 486 -10.87 -16.15 21.90
CA ARG A 486 -11.76 -16.06 23.07
C ARG A 486 -12.25 -14.64 23.35
N LEU A 487 -11.39 -13.63 23.23
CA LEU A 487 -11.78 -12.24 23.41
C LEU A 487 -12.76 -11.76 22.34
N ILE A 488 -12.51 -12.13 21.09
CA ILE A 488 -13.34 -11.73 19.95
C ILE A 488 -14.71 -12.39 20.01
N GLU A 489 -14.76 -13.70 20.20
CA GLU A 489 -16.00 -14.50 20.30
C GLU A 489 -16.81 -14.15 21.55
N GLY A 490 -16.14 -13.91 22.68
CA GLY A 490 -16.79 -13.46 23.91
C GLY A 490 -17.25 -12.00 23.88
N GLY A 491 -16.85 -11.26 22.84
CA GLY A 491 -17.31 -9.90 22.57
C GLY A 491 -16.95 -8.89 23.66
N GLN A 492 -17.77 -7.84 23.79
CA GLN A 492 -17.50 -6.73 24.71
C GLN A 492 -17.46 -7.17 26.18
N ALA A 493 -18.26 -8.17 26.57
CA ALA A 493 -18.25 -8.70 27.94
C ALA A 493 -16.88 -9.31 28.30
N ALA A 494 -16.33 -10.16 27.41
CA ALA A 494 -15.02 -10.79 27.60
C ALA A 494 -13.90 -9.74 27.63
N VAL A 495 -13.92 -8.77 26.73
CA VAL A 495 -12.93 -7.67 26.68
C VAL A 495 -13.01 -6.82 27.94
N ASN A 496 -14.22 -6.49 28.42
CA ASN A 496 -14.40 -5.70 29.64
C ASN A 496 -13.96 -6.44 30.92
N ALA A 497 -14.20 -7.74 30.99
CA ALA A 497 -13.77 -8.58 32.12
C ALA A 497 -12.28 -8.94 32.08
N SER A 498 -11.61 -8.75 30.94
CA SER A 498 -10.20 -9.09 30.78
C SER A 498 -9.29 -8.26 31.69
N LYS A 499 -8.41 -8.97 32.41
CA LYS A 499 -7.31 -8.40 33.22
C LYS A 499 -5.96 -8.41 32.48
N ASP A 500 -5.95 -8.79 31.19
CA ASP A 500 -4.74 -8.75 30.37
C ASP A 500 -4.23 -7.30 30.29
N PRO A 501 -2.95 -7.03 30.62
CA PRO A 501 -2.45 -5.67 30.76
C PRO A 501 -2.57 -4.85 29.48
N LEU A 502 -2.30 -5.44 28.29
CA LEU A 502 -2.45 -4.72 27.03
C LEU A 502 -3.92 -4.45 26.69
N ILE A 503 -4.84 -5.35 27.01
CA ILE A 503 -6.28 -5.12 26.83
C ILE A 503 -6.77 -4.01 27.75
N VAL A 504 -6.35 -4.01 29.02
CA VAL A 504 -6.69 -2.94 30.00
C VAL A 504 -6.13 -1.61 29.51
N TRP A 505 -4.87 -1.57 29.14
CA TRP A 505 -4.18 -0.39 28.60
C TRP A 505 -4.90 0.16 27.34
N ALA A 506 -5.22 -0.70 26.37
CA ALA A 506 -5.90 -0.29 25.16
C ALA A 506 -7.32 0.25 25.43
N ARG A 507 -8.07 -0.34 26.40
CA ARG A 507 -9.38 0.19 26.81
C ARG A 507 -9.28 1.59 27.42
N GLN A 508 -8.24 1.86 28.21
CA GLN A 508 -8.03 3.17 28.81
C GLN A 508 -7.68 4.25 27.77
N LEU A 509 -6.93 3.89 26.74
CA LEU A 509 -6.48 4.81 25.70
C LEU A 509 -7.47 4.98 24.54
N ASP A 510 -8.35 4.02 24.27
CA ASP A 510 -9.25 4.03 23.11
C ASP A 510 -10.14 5.29 23.02
N PRO A 511 -10.68 5.87 24.11
CA PRO A 511 -11.44 7.12 24.01
C PRO A 511 -10.64 8.27 23.39
N MET A 512 -9.36 8.43 23.74
CA MET A 512 -8.50 9.48 23.19
C MET A 512 -8.06 9.19 21.75
N TRP A 513 -7.83 7.91 21.41
CA TRP A 513 -7.58 7.52 20.04
C TRP A 513 -8.80 7.76 19.13
N ARG A 514 -10.02 7.57 19.66
CA ARG A 514 -11.25 7.86 18.93
C ARG A 514 -11.47 9.37 18.78
N GLU A 515 -11.13 10.13 19.81
CA GLU A 515 -11.24 11.60 19.78
C GLU A 515 -10.36 12.21 18.70
N ILE A 516 -9.07 11.85 18.66
CA ILE A 516 -8.15 12.40 17.67
C ILE A 516 -8.49 11.93 16.24
N ARG A 517 -8.92 10.66 16.06
CA ARG A 517 -9.42 10.16 14.78
C ARG A 517 -10.65 10.93 14.31
N LYS A 518 -11.63 11.08 15.18
CA LYS A 518 -12.86 11.83 14.87
C LYS A 518 -12.57 13.27 14.51
N TRP A 519 -11.68 13.92 15.25
CA TRP A 519 -11.26 15.28 14.93
C TRP A 519 -10.67 15.37 13.51
N TYR A 520 -9.77 14.44 13.16
CA TYR A 520 -9.19 14.39 11.82
C TYR A 520 -10.24 14.15 10.74
N GLU A 521 -11.12 13.18 10.95
CA GLU A 521 -12.21 12.87 10.02
C GLU A 521 -13.16 14.07 9.81
N ASP A 522 -13.50 14.79 10.90
CA ASP A 522 -14.44 15.91 10.86
C ASP A 522 -13.81 17.22 10.33
N GLN A 523 -12.54 17.51 10.63
CA GLN A 523 -11.92 18.81 10.38
C GLN A 523 -10.98 18.84 9.17
N VAL A 524 -10.48 17.69 8.75
CA VAL A 524 -9.54 17.57 7.64
C VAL A 524 -10.10 16.67 6.54
N GLN A 525 -10.28 15.38 6.81
CA GLN A 525 -10.65 14.40 5.79
C GLN A 525 -11.98 14.74 5.09
N SER A 526 -12.99 15.23 5.86
CA SER A 526 -14.28 15.62 5.28
C SER A 526 -14.17 16.80 4.31
N VAL A 527 -13.29 17.77 4.62
CA VAL A 527 -13.02 18.92 3.76
C VAL A 527 -12.25 18.46 2.51
N GLU A 528 -11.19 17.69 2.69
CA GLU A 528 -10.39 17.15 1.56
C GLU A 528 -11.26 16.33 0.60
N ALA A 529 -12.15 15.47 1.11
CA ALA A 529 -13.03 14.66 0.29
C ALA A 529 -14.09 15.49 -0.46
N SER A 530 -14.65 16.53 0.16
CA SER A 530 -15.65 17.40 -0.48
C SER A 530 -15.01 18.33 -1.51
N GLU A 531 -13.91 18.97 -1.16
CA GLU A 531 -13.24 19.93 -2.03
C GLU A 531 -12.39 19.24 -3.10
N GLY A 532 -11.80 18.09 -2.80
CA GLY A 532 -11.14 17.23 -3.79
C GLY A 532 -12.09 16.82 -4.92
N ASN A 533 -13.33 16.42 -4.56
CA ASN A 533 -14.38 16.16 -5.54
C ASN A 533 -14.69 17.39 -6.43
N ARG A 534 -14.74 18.61 -5.84
CA ARG A 534 -14.95 19.85 -6.59
C ARG A 534 -13.80 20.11 -7.57
N ILE A 535 -12.56 19.96 -7.12
CA ILE A 535 -11.36 20.12 -7.96
C ILE A 535 -11.37 19.08 -9.09
N ALA A 536 -11.69 17.82 -8.80
CA ALA A 536 -11.77 16.76 -9.79
C ALA A 536 -12.82 17.07 -10.86
N ARG A 537 -14.00 17.55 -10.47
CA ARG A 537 -15.06 17.95 -11.42
C ARG A 537 -14.64 19.12 -12.30
N ALA A 538 -14.00 20.14 -11.73
CA ALA A 538 -13.43 21.25 -12.51
C ALA A 538 -12.36 20.75 -13.50
N ARG A 539 -11.49 19.85 -13.08
CA ARG A 539 -10.48 19.22 -13.93
C ARG A 539 -11.12 18.44 -15.09
N PHE A 540 -12.15 17.64 -14.80
CA PHE A 540 -12.87 16.91 -15.86
C PHE A 540 -13.58 17.81 -16.84
N ALA A 541 -14.15 18.92 -16.38
CA ALA A 541 -14.80 19.90 -17.26
C ALA A 541 -13.80 20.58 -18.21
N LEU A 542 -12.59 20.89 -17.74
CA LEU A 542 -11.56 21.59 -18.49
C LEU A 542 -10.68 20.65 -19.34
N LEU A 543 -10.28 19.50 -18.80
CA LEU A 543 -9.26 18.63 -19.37
C LEU A 543 -9.81 17.28 -19.86
N GLY A 544 -11.08 16.97 -19.54
CA GLY A 544 -11.68 15.66 -19.82
C GLY A 544 -11.07 14.55 -18.94
N ARG A 545 -11.40 13.30 -19.30
CA ARG A 545 -10.94 12.07 -18.59
C ARG A 545 -9.62 11.51 -19.13
N GLY A 546 -8.81 12.32 -19.78
CA GLY A 546 -7.56 11.90 -20.44
C GLY A 546 -6.39 11.60 -19.51
N THR A 547 -6.59 11.67 -18.19
CA THR A 547 -5.57 11.41 -17.16
C THR A 547 -5.92 10.15 -16.37
N TYR A 548 -4.90 9.49 -15.80
CA TYR A 548 -5.10 8.38 -14.88
C TYR A 548 -5.23 8.90 -13.43
N PRO A 549 -5.99 8.19 -12.55
CA PRO A 549 -6.12 8.58 -11.15
C PRO A 549 -4.88 8.21 -10.35
N ASP A 550 -4.75 8.79 -9.16
CA ASP A 550 -3.76 8.33 -8.18
C ASP A 550 -3.92 6.83 -7.89
N ALA A 551 -2.81 6.19 -7.57
CA ALA A 551 -2.80 4.79 -7.16
C ALA A 551 -3.53 4.64 -5.81
N THR A 552 -4.33 3.57 -5.70
CA THR A 552 -5.21 3.29 -4.54
C THR A 552 -5.18 1.81 -4.16
N PHE A 553 -4.06 1.14 -4.41
CA PHE A 553 -3.91 -0.31 -4.24
C PHE A 553 -4.94 -1.14 -5.03
N THR A 554 -5.32 -0.61 -6.19
CA THR A 554 -6.21 -1.28 -7.15
C THR A 554 -5.46 -1.62 -8.43
N LEU A 555 -6.03 -2.55 -9.22
CA LEU A 555 -5.40 -3.01 -10.45
C LEU A 555 -5.18 -1.88 -11.45
N ARG A 556 -3.94 -1.77 -11.92
CA ARG A 556 -3.50 -0.79 -12.92
C ARG A 556 -2.73 -1.47 -14.03
N LEU A 557 -2.67 -0.78 -15.16
CA LEU A 557 -1.87 -1.15 -16.32
C LEU A 557 -0.97 0.03 -16.70
N SER A 558 0.33 -0.24 -16.77
CA SER A 558 1.31 0.64 -17.41
C SER A 558 1.82 0.01 -18.69
N TYR A 559 2.31 0.80 -19.64
CA TYR A 559 2.84 0.32 -20.90
C TYR A 559 4.02 1.17 -21.36
N GLY A 560 4.87 0.60 -22.21
CA GLY A 560 5.99 1.31 -22.80
C GLY A 560 6.78 0.44 -23.74
N ARG A 561 7.83 1.01 -24.34
CA ARG A 561 8.82 0.25 -25.11
C ARG A 561 9.93 -0.27 -24.20
N VAL A 562 10.42 -1.43 -24.53
CA VAL A 562 11.63 -1.98 -23.91
C VAL A 562 12.83 -1.26 -24.50
N GLU A 563 13.43 -0.35 -23.75
CA GLU A 563 14.57 0.44 -24.22
C GLU A 563 15.61 0.62 -23.11
N GLY A 564 16.89 0.71 -23.51
CA GLY A 564 17.90 1.24 -22.64
C GLY A 564 17.84 2.77 -22.59
N TYR A 565 18.65 3.39 -21.76
CA TYR A 565 18.71 4.85 -21.65
C TYR A 565 20.16 5.35 -21.52
N GLU A 566 20.36 6.61 -21.83
CA GLU A 566 21.66 7.26 -21.66
C GLU A 566 21.84 7.75 -20.23
N LEU A 567 22.98 7.46 -19.63
CA LEU A 567 23.39 7.93 -18.31
C LEU A 567 24.79 8.56 -18.43
N GLY A 568 24.85 9.87 -18.45
CA GLY A 568 26.08 10.61 -18.72
C GLY A 568 26.63 10.25 -20.11
N THR A 569 27.81 9.63 -20.15
CA THR A 569 28.48 9.21 -21.40
C THR A 569 28.27 7.72 -21.73
N THR A 570 27.45 7.00 -20.97
CA THR A 570 27.27 5.56 -21.08
C THR A 570 25.81 5.22 -21.40
N LYS A 571 25.58 4.21 -22.23
CA LYS A 571 24.26 3.64 -22.49
C LYS A 571 23.99 2.49 -21.52
N VAL A 572 22.95 2.62 -20.71
CA VAL A 572 22.44 1.55 -19.85
C VAL A 572 21.58 0.60 -20.70
N PRO A 573 21.86 -0.73 -20.69
CA PRO A 573 21.12 -1.69 -21.50
C PRO A 573 19.70 -1.89 -20.99
N TYR A 574 18.79 -2.34 -21.86
CA TYR A 574 17.39 -2.62 -21.53
C TYR A 574 17.18 -3.87 -20.65
N LYS A 575 18.22 -4.66 -20.43
CA LYS A 575 18.21 -5.86 -19.56
C LYS A 575 19.55 -6.04 -18.88
N THR A 576 19.55 -6.60 -17.68
CA THR A 576 20.75 -7.08 -16.99
C THR A 576 20.92 -8.59 -17.20
N THR A 577 22.13 -9.11 -17.01
CA THR A 577 22.44 -10.52 -17.18
C THR A 577 23.30 -11.04 -16.02
N PHE A 578 23.46 -12.36 -15.93
CA PHE A 578 24.35 -12.95 -14.92
C PHE A 578 25.81 -12.49 -15.09
N TYR A 579 26.27 -12.15 -16.30
CA TYR A 579 27.59 -11.55 -16.48
C TYR A 579 27.76 -10.32 -15.60
N GLY A 580 26.80 -9.37 -15.67
CA GLY A 580 26.85 -8.16 -14.86
C GLY A 580 26.69 -8.42 -13.36
N LEU A 581 25.96 -9.47 -12.95
CA LEU A 581 25.89 -9.87 -11.54
C LEU A 581 27.26 -10.30 -11.02
N PHE A 582 27.97 -11.13 -11.76
CA PHE A 582 29.33 -11.58 -11.38
C PHE A 582 30.35 -10.43 -11.44
N ASP A 583 30.25 -9.56 -12.45
CA ASP A 583 31.09 -8.38 -12.58
C ASP A 583 30.88 -7.40 -11.40
N ARG A 584 29.62 -7.16 -11.04
CA ARG A 584 29.26 -6.32 -9.89
C ARG A 584 29.80 -6.88 -8.58
N ALA A 585 29.68 -8.20 -8.36
CA ALA A 585 30.24 -8.84 -7.18
C ALA A 585 31.77 -8.69 -7.12
N ALA A 586 32.46 -8.94 -8.24
CA ALA A 586 33.91 -8.80 -8.34
C ALA A 586 34.37 -7.35 -8.11
N SER A 587 33.62 -6.35 -8.62
CA SER A 587 33.92 -4.92 -8.43
C SER A 587 33.89 -4.47 -6.97
N PHE A 588 33.23 -5.22 -6.09
CA PHE A 588 33.13 -4.97 -4.63
C PHE A 588 33.81 -6.07 -3.80
N ASP A 589 34.79 -6.80 -4.37
CA ASP A 589 35.55 -7.86 -3.69
C ASP A 589 34.66 -8.96 -3.07
N ASP A 590 33.48 -9.25 -3.66
CA ASP A 590 32.50 -10.22 -3.13
C ASP A 590 32.12 -9.95 -1.66
N ARG A 591 32.06 -8.67 -1.25
CA ARG A 591 31.73 -8.25 0.11
C ARG A 591 30.26 -7.84 0.23
N PRO A 592 29.61 -8.09 1.38
CA PRO A 592 28.21 -7.63 1.59
C PRO A 592 28.06 -6.12 1.35
N PRO A 593 26.97 -5.70 0.69
CA PRO A 593 25.84 -6.50 0.21
C PRO A 593 26.01 -7.07 -1.22
N PHE A 594 27.20 -6.98 -1.80
CA PHE A 594 27.53 -7.42 -3.17
C PHE A 594 28.14 -8.82 -3.24
N ASN A 595 28.19 -9.56 -2.15
CA ASN A 595 28.64 -10.94 -2.16
C ASN A 595 27.64 -11.85 -2.87
N LEU A 596 28.15 -12.83 -3.62
CA LEU A 596 27.31 -13.80 -4.31
C LEU A 596 26.54 -14.68 -3.33
N ALA A 597 25.29 -14.95 -3.67
CA ALA A 597 24.50 -15.97 -3.00
C ALA A 597 25.16 -17.35 -3.12
N ARG A 598 25.10 -18.17 -2.07
CA ARG A 598 25.80 -19.48 -2.02
C ARG A 598 25.43 -20.41 -3.18
N THR A 599 24.14 -20.44 -3.55
CA THR A 599 23.64 -21.27 -4.65
C THR A 599 24.14 -20.79 -6.00
N VAL A 600 24.28 -19.47 -6.19
CA VAL A 600 24.81 -18.85 -7.41
C VAL A 600 26.31 -19.13 -7.52
N ALA A 601 27.08 -18.86 -6.46
CA ALA A 601 28.53 -19.09 -6.42
C ALA A 601 28.91 -20.55 -6.75
N ARG A 602 28.23 -21.52 -6.12
CA ARG A 602 28.47 -22.96 -6.34
C ARG A 602 28.12 -23.46 -7.75
N ARG A 603 27.30 -22.71 -8.49
CA ARG A 603 26.84 -23.11 -9.84
C ARG A 603 27.38 -22.22 -10.93
N ARG A 604 28.38 -21.39 -10.64
CA ARG A 604 28.95 -20.43 -11.58
C ARG A 604 29.24 -21.07 -12.94
N ASP A 605 29.89 -22.24 -12.98
CA ASP A 605 30.26 -22.94 -14.20
C ASP A 605 29.08 -23.51 -14.99
N LYS A 606 27.90 -23.59 -14.39
CA LYS A 606 26.64 -24.08 -14.99
C LYS A 606 25.71 -22.96 -15.45
N ILE A 607 26.01 -21.72 -15.07
CA ILE A 607 25.20 -20.56 -15.40
C ILE A 607 25.62 -20.00 -16.75
N ARG A 608 24.65 -19.83 -17.63
CA ARG A 608 24.87 -19.11 -18.90
C ARG A 608 24.93 -17.61 -18.60
N MET A 609 26.09 -16.99 -18.82
CA MET A 609 26.37 -15.60 -18.46
C MET A 609 25.43 -14.56 -19.12
N ASN A 610 24.92 -14.87 -20.32
CA ASN A 610 23.99 -14.02 -21.07
C ASN A 610 22.51 -14.22 -20.68
N THR A 611 22.21 -15.09 -19.70
CA THR A 611 20.83 -15.25 -19.20
C THR A 611 20.41 -13.96 -18.50
N PRO A 612 19.23 -13.40 -18.86
CA PRO A 612 18.71 -12.21 -18.18
C PRO A 612 18.48 -12.43 -16.68
N VAL A 613 18.73 -11.40 -15.91
CA VAL A 613 18.46 -11.35 -14.46
C VAL A 613 17.31 -10.41 -14.19
N ASN A 614 17.33 -9.23 -14.83
CA ASN A 614 16.30 -8.19 -14.67
C ASN A 614 16.02 -7.52 -16.00
#